data_34c9e8b291d4cb64dcdb2f3eaecba565
#
_entry.id   34c9e8b291d4cb64dcdb2f3eaecba565
#
_cell.length_a   1.000
_cell.length_b   1.000
_cell.length_c   1.000
_cell.angle_alpha   90.00
_cell.angle_beta   90.00
_cell.angle_gamma   90.00
#
_symmetry.space_group_name_H-M   'P 1'
#
loop_
_entity.id
_entity.type
_entity.pdbx_description
1 polymer ?
#
loop_
_entity_poly.entity_id
_entity_poly.type
_entity_poly.pdbx_seq_one_letter_code
_entity_poly.pdbx_strand_id
1 'polypeptide(L)'
;MNKLQLILKGIVKENPTFVLVLGMCPTLGTTPSAANGYGMGVATMAVLISSNIVISLIKNFIPDKGRIPAFIVVIASFVTIVQMLMQAFVPALYATLGVFIPLIVVNCIILGRAEAFASKNNAFDSALDGLGIGLGFTLSLTVIGTIRELLGSGAVFGDSLGTADYMPLVFVLAPGGFLVLGYLMVVFNKLAKK
;
A
#
# COMPACT_ATOMS: atom_id res chain seq x y z
N MET A 1 6.32 -21.94 -11.54
CA MET A 1 5.61 -20.73 -12.01
C MET A 1 6.64 -19.77 -12.58
N ASN A 2 6.36 -19.16 -13.74
CA ASN A 2 7.29 -18.16 -14.29
C ASN A 2 7.32 -16.93 -13.36
N LYS A 3 8.51 -16.44 -13.04
CA LYS A 3 8.74 -15.31 -12.12
C LYS A 3 7.96 -14.03 -12.53
N LEU A 4 7.81 -13.82 -13.84
CA LEU A 4 7.02 -12.71 -14.39
C LEU A 4 5.52 -12.86 -14.11
N GLN A 5 5.02 -14.09 -14.14
CA GLN A 5 3.61 -14.36 -13.80
C GLN A 5 3.29 -14.08 -12.34
N LEU A 6 4.26 -14.25 -11.43
CA LEU A 6 4.09 -13.94 -10.01
C LEU A 6 3.88 -12.43 -9.80
N ILE A 7 4.66 -11.59 -10.49
CA ILE A 7 4.53 -10.12 -10.42
C ILE A 7 3.21 -9.65 -11.04
N LEU A 8 2.90 -10.12 -12.24
CA LEU A 8 1.64 -9.76 -12.92
C LEU A 8 0.39 -10.23 -12.16
N LYS A 9 0.48 -11.37 -11.49
CA LYS A 9 -0.57 -11.88 -10.62
C LYS A 9 -0.87 -10.92 -9.47
N GLY A 10 0.18 -10.36 -8.83
CA GLY A 10 0.05 -9.37 -7.75
C GLY A 10 -0.58 -8.04 -8.20
N ILE A 11 -0.34 -7.63 -9.45
CA ILE A 11 -0.87 -6.35 -9.97
C ILE A 11 -2.35 -6.47 -10.35
N VAL A 12 -2.76 -7.55 -11.01
CA VAL A 12 -4.11 -7.68 -11.61
C VAL A 12 -4.99 -8.66 -10.85
N LYS A 13 -4.55 -9.92 -10.71
CA LYS A 13 -5.39 -11.00 -10.14
C LYS A 13 -5.47 -10.98 -8.62
N GLU A 14 -4.38 -10.62 -7.96
CA GLU A 14 -4.27 -10.51 -6.49
C GLU A 14 -3.99 -9.05 -6.07
N ASN A 15 -4.62 -8.08 -6.75
CA ASN A 15 -4.52 -6.69 -6.34
C ASN A 15 -5.00 -6.53 -4.90
N PRO A 16 -4.14 -6.03 -3.98
CA PRO A 16 -4.48 -6.01 -2.56
C PRO A 16 -5.67 -5.13 -2.24
N THR A 17 -5.82 -3.99 -2.93
CA THR A 17 -6.89 -3.03 -2.64
C THR A 17 -8.19 -3.39 -3.33
N PHE A 18 -8.18 -3.72 -4.63
CA PHE A 18 -9.40 -3.91 -5.41
C PHE A 18 -9.94 -5.35 -5.38
N VAL A 19 -9.09 -6.36 -5.15
CA VAL A 19 -9.50 -7.77 -5.15
C VAL A 19 -9.53 -8.34 -3.74
N LEU A 20 -8.45 -8.15 -2.97
CA LEU A 20 -8.33 -8.69 -1.62
C LEU A 20 -8.97 -7.80 -0.55
N VAL A 21 -9.27 -6.54 -0.87
CA VAL A 21 -9.81 -5.53 0.06
C VAL A 21 -8.95 -5.38 1.32
N LEU A 22 -7.63 -5.48 1.14
CA LEU A 22 -6.62 -5.33 2.19
C LEU A 22 -5.97 -3.94 2.13
N GLY A 23 -5.47 -3.46 3.28
CA GLY A 23 -4.78 -2.18 3.35
C GLY A 23 -5.70 -0.96 3.22
N MET A 24 -6.94 -1.08 3.66
CA MET A 24 -7.93 0.00 3.58
C MET A 24 -7.57 1.20 4.46
N CYS A 25 -6.93 0.98 5.61
CA CYS A 25 -6.58 2.06 6.54
C CYS A 25 -5.68 3.13 5.88
N PRO A 26 -4.53 2.78 5.29
CA PRO A 26 -3.74 3.76 4.56
C PRO A 26 -4.44 4.24 3.28
N THR A 27 -5.19 3.37 2.61
CA THR A 27 -5.92 3.75 1.39
C THR A 27 -6.89 4.90 1.63
N LEU A 28 -7.62 4.92 2.73
CA LEU A 28 -8.55 6.00 3.05
C LEU A 28 -7.86 7.22 3.65
N GLY A 29 -6.82 7.00 4.47
CA GLY A 29 -6.15 8.07 5.20
C GLY A 29 -5.17 8.89 4.37
N THR A 30 -4.45 8.26 3.43
CA THR A 30 -3.35 8.93 2.71
C THR A 30 -3.70 9.38 1.30
N THR A 31 -4.88 9.07 0.78
CA THR A 31 -5.31 9.40 -0.58
C THR A 31 -6.11 10.71 -0.78
N PRO A 32 -6.12 11.72 0.13
CA PRO A 32 -6.60 13.05 -0.22
C PRO A 32 -5.75 13.72 -1.31
N SER A 33 -4.46 13.34 -1.43
CA SER A 33 -3.55 13.78 -2.49
C SER A 33 -2.90 12.58 -3.17
N ALA A 34 -2.72 12.67 -4.49
CA ALA A 34 -2.06 11.65 -5.31
C ALA A 34 -0.58 11.46 -4.91
N ALA A 35 0.12 12.56 -4.59
CA ALA A 35 1.51 12.52 -4.15
C ALA A 35 1.67 11.75 -2.83
N ASN A 36 0.77 11.96 -1.88
CA ASN A 36 0.77 11.23 -0.61
C ASN A 36 0.46 9.75 -0.81
N GLY A 37 -0.52 9.43 -1.68
CA GLY A 37 -0.85 8.04 -2.03
C GLY A 37 0.33 7.31 -2.67
N TYR A 38 1.03 7.95 -3.60
CA TYR A 38 2.22 7.40 -4.23
C TYR A 38 3.36 7.18 -3.22
N GLY A 39 3.67 8.19 -2.40
CA GLY A 39 4.71 8.10 -1.38
C GLY A 39 4.46 6.98 -0.36
N MET A 40 3.22 6.87 0.10
CA MET A 40 2.82 5.79 1.02
C MET A 40 2.90 4.41 0.36
N GLY A 41 2.52 4.30 -0.91
CA GLY A 41 2.63 3.07 -1.69
C GLY A 41 4.07 2.59 -1.81
N VAL A 42 4.99 3.49 -2.18
CA VAL A 42 6.44 3.18 -2.29
C VAL A 42 7.03 2.80 -0.93
N ALA A 43 6.71 3.53 0.14
CA ALA A 43 7.16 3.20 1.49
C ALA A 43 6.67 1.80 1.92
N THR A 44 5.40 1.50 1.70
CA THR A 44 4.82 0.19 2.01
C THR A 44 5.48 -0.93 1.18
N MET A 45 5.76 -0.69 -0.10
CA MET A 45 6.44 -1.63 -0.98
C MET A 45 7.86 -1.94 -0.47
N ALA A 46 8.63 -0.92 -0.08
CA ALA A 46 9.97 -1.10 0.46
C ALA A 46 9.97 -1.94 1.74
N VAL A 47 9.06 -1.64 2.68
CA VAL A 47 8.89 -2.42 3.91
C VAL A 47 8.45 -3.86 3.60
N LEU A 48 7.51 -4.04 2.66
CA LEU A 48 6.99 -5.36 2.30
C LEU A 48 8.08 -6.27 1.73
N ILE A 49 8.91 -5.75 0.83
CA ILE A 49 10.03 -6.52 0.25
C ILE A 49 11.04 -6.89 1.33
N SER A 50 11.48 -5.91 2.12
CA SER A 50 12.50 -6.11 3.15
C SER A 50 12.03 -7.07 4.23
N SER A 51 10.81 -6.89 4.73
CA SER A 51 10.23 -7.77 5.75
C SER A 51 10.01 -9.19 5.25
N ASN A 52 9.51 -9.37 4.02
CA ASN A 52 9.30 -10.70 3.44
C ASN A 52 10.63 -11.48 3.30
N ILE A 53 11.71 -10.83 2.91
CA ILE A 53 13.02 -11.45 2.82
C ILE A 53 13.47 -11.94 4.19
N VAL A 54 13.43 -11.07 5.19
CA VAL A 54 13.91 -11.40 6.55
C VAL A 54 13.02 -12.45 7.21
N ILE A 55 11.71 -12.34 7.08
CA ILE A 55 10.76 -13.33 7.62
C ILE A 55 10.99 -14.70 6.99
N SER A 56 11.21 -14.76 5.68
CA SER A 56 11.54 -16.03 5.00
C SER A 56 12.87 -16.66 5.47
N LEU A 57 13.84 -15.86 5.88
CA LEU A 57 15.09 -16.35 6.44
C LEU A 57 14.94 -16.86 7.89
N ILE A 58 14.15 -16.16 8.70
CA ILE A 58 14.00 -16.43 10.14
C ILE A 58 12.89 -17.45 10.43
N LYS A 59 12.04 -17.79 9.45
CA LYS A 59 10.86 -18.65 9.64
C LYS A 59 11.12 -19.95 10.39
N ASN A 60 12.32 -20.54 10.24
CA ASN A 60 12.70 -21.80 10.89
C ASN A 60 13.05 -21.64 12.37
N PHE A 61 13.34 -20.41 12.82
CA PHE A 61 13.69 -20.09 14.21
C PHE A 61 12.48 -19.76 15.09
N ILE A 62 11.34 -19.41 14.46
CA ILE A 62 10.17 -18.91 15.17
C ILE A 62 9.18 -20.05 15.40
N PRO A 63 8.83 -20.37 16.67
CA PRO A 63 7.81 -21.37 16.97
C PRO A 63 6.42 -20.89 16.52
N ASP A 64 5.57 -21.84 16.10
CA ASP A 64 4.23 -21.54 15.56
C ASP A 64 3.34 -20.70 16.46
N LYS A 65 3.45 -20.85 17.78
CA LYS A 65 2.66 -20.11 18.77
C LYS A 65 3.02 -18.62 18.91
N GLY A 66 4.21 -18.19 18.45
CA GLY A 66 4.73 -16.82 18.57
C GLY A 66 4.97 -16.14 17.22
N ARG A 67 4.45 -16.64 16.11
CA ARG A 67 4.75 -16.17 14.77
C ARG A 67 4.34 -14.72 14.53
N ILE A 68 3.08 -14.39 14.84
CA ILE A 68 2.53 -13.06 14.57
C ILE A 68 3.26 -11.96 15.34
N PRO A 69 3.51 -12.07 16.67
CA PRO A 69 4.28 -11.07 17.39
C PRO A 69 5.70 -10.89 16.88
N ALA A 70 6.37 -11.99 16.48
CA ALA A 70 7.71 -11.93 15.93
C ALA A 70 7.74 -11.18 14.57
N PHE A 71 6.77 -11.43 13.70
CA PHE A 71 6.65 -10.71 12.43
C PHE A 71 6.41 -9.21 12.62
N ILE A 72 5.58 -8.84 13.60
CA ILE A 72 5.33 -7.43 13.92
C ILE A 72 6.62 -6.72 14.35
N VAL A 73 7.48 -7.35 15.15
CA VAL A 73 8.78 -6.77 15.58
C VAL A 73 9.69 -6.55 14.38
N VAL A 74 9.79 -7.52 13.47
CA VAL A 74 10.60 -7.40 12.25
C VAL A 74 10.07 -6.27 11.36
N ILE A 75 8.76 -6.23 11.12
CA ILE A 75 8.13 -5.18 10.30
C ILE A 75 8.34 -3.81 10.94
N ALA A 76 8.16 -3.67 12.27
CA ALA A 76 8.36 -2.42 13.00
C ALA A 76 9.79 -1.89 12.86
N SER A 77 10.78 -2.76 12.91
CA SER A 77 12.18 -2.39 12.71
C SER A 77 12.41 -1.78 11.31
N PHE A 78 11.87 -2.39 10.27
CA PHE A 78 11.98 -1.86 8.90
C PHE A 78 11.18 -0.56 8.71
N VAL A 79 10.00 -0.46 9.30
CA VAL A 79 9.21 0.78 9.25
C VAL A 79 9.97 1.93 9.91
N THR A 80 10.63 1.71 11.04
CA THR A 80 11.45 2.72 11.70
C THR A 80 12.62 3.17 10.81
N ILE A 81 13.29 2.23 10.14
CA ILE A 81 14.38 2.56 9.19
C ILE A 81 13.83 3.41 8.04
N VAL A 82 12.72 3.01 7.42
CA VAL A 82 12.09 3.78 6.33
C VAL A 82 11.64 5.16 6.81
N GLN A 83 11.11 5.26 8.03
CA GLN A 83 10.73 6.54 8.63
C GLN A 83 11.93 7.49 8.77
N MET A 84 13.07 7.00 9.28
CA MET A 84 14.30 7.79 9.39
C MET A 84 14.84 8.21 8.02
N LEU A 85 14.78 7.32 7.03
CA LEU A 85 15.20 7.64 5.66
C LEU A 85 14.30 8.69 5.04
N MET A 86 12.99 8.59 5.19
CA MET A 86 12.05 9.60 4.68
C MET A 86 12.26 10.96 5.36
N GLN A 87 12.52 10.99 6.66
CA GLN A 87 12.81 12.21 7.39
C GLN A 87 14.09 12.88 6.90
N ALA A 88 15.10 12.11 6.52
CA ALA A 88 16.38 12.64 6.04
C ALA A 88 16.32 13.12 4.58
N PHE A 89 15.66 12.38 3.69
CA PHE A 89 15.70 12.64 2.25
C PHE A 89 14.51 13.45 1.72
N VAL A 90 13.31 13.28 2.31
CA VAL A 90 12.08 13.91 1.82
C VAL A 90 11.26 14.47 2.99
N PRO A 91 11.75 15.53 3.68
CA PRO A 91 11.10 16.07 4.87
C PRO A 91 9.72 16.65 4.60
N ALA A 92 9.46 17.17 3.40
CA ALA A 92 8.15 17.68 3.01
C ALA A 92 7.07 16.59 2.98
N LEU A 93 7.40 15.42 2.42
CA LEU A 93 6.49 14.26 2.39
C LEU A 93 6.36 13.64 3.79
N TYR A 94 7.43 13.63 4.57
CA TYR A 94 7.39 13.16 5.95
C TYR A 94 6.45 14.01 6.83
N ALA A 95 6.40 15.32 6.65
CA ALA A 95 5.51 16.21 7.41
C ALA A 95 4.02 15.85 7.20
N THR A 96 3.65 15.40 6.03
CA THR A 96 2.26 15.00 5.70
C THR A 96 1.94 13.54 6.03
N LEU A 97 2.91 12.63 5.85
CA LEU A 97 2.73 11.18 6.02
C LEU A 97 3.17 10.65 7.39
N GLY A 98 3.87 11.45 8.20
CA GLY A 98 4.51 10.98 9.43
C GLY A 98 3.57 10.29 10.43
N VAL A 99 2.32 10.72 10.50
CA VAL A 99 1.28 10.08 11.34
C VAL A 99 0.83 8.73 10.78
N PHE A 100 0.91 8.55 9.46
CA PHE A 100 0.43 7.34 8.78
C PHE A 100 1.51 6.26 8.62
N ILE A 101 2.80 6.62 8.72
CA ILE A 101 3.91 5.66 8.59
C ILE A 101 3.83 4.54 9.66
N PRO A 102 3.55 4.81 10.94
CA PRO A 102 3.37 3.74 11.93
C PRO A 102 2.24 2.76 11.61
N LEU A 103 1.21 3.18 10.84
CA LEU A 103 0.15 2.28 10.39
C LEU A 103 0.66 1.19 9.43
N ILE A 104 1.83 1.36 8.81
CA ILE A 104 2.44 0.34 7.97
C ILE A 104 2.76 -0.92 8.79
N VAL A 105 3.11 -0.77 10.07
CA VAL A 105 3.44 -1.91 10.96
C VAL A 105 2.28 -2.89 11.07
N VAL A 106 1.06 -2.36 11.22
CA VAL A 106 -0.17 -3.16 11.39
C VAL A 106 -0.94 -3.31 10.08
N ASN A 107 -0.32 -3.00 8.95
CA ASN A 107 -0.97 -3.09 7.65
C ASN A 107 -1.30 -4.55 7.31
N CYS A 108 -2.59 -4.81 7.05
CA CYS A 108 -3.11 -6.14 6.73
C CYS A 108 -2.42 -6.78 5.52
N ILE A 109 -1.92 -5.98 4.57
CA ILE A 109 -1.19 -6.48 3.39
C ILE A 109 0.12 -7.11 3.84
N ILE A 110 0.90 -6.41 4.66
CA ILE A 110 2.24 -6.86 5.07
C ILE A 110 2.13 -8.08 5.96
N LEU A 111 1.28 -8.03 6.98
CA LEU A 111 1.02 -9.16 7.87
C LEU A 111 0.44 -10.36 7.13
N GLY A 112 -0.53 -10.11 6.24
CA GLY A 112 -1.15 -11.16 5.45
C GLY A 112 -0.18 -11.86 4.51
N ARG A 113 0.72 -11.12 3.86
CA ARG A 113 1.74 -11.73 2.97
C ARG A 113 2.88 -12.39 3.74
N ALA A 114 3.26 -11.82 4.89
CA ALA A 114 4.24 -12.45 5.79
C ALA A 114 3.78 -13.85 6.23
N GLU A 115 2.52 -13.98 6.64
CA GLU A 115 1.96 -15.25 7.09
C GLU A 115 1.60 -16.20 5.93
N ALA A 116 0.94 -15.70 4.88
CA ALA A 116 0.44 -16.53 3.79
C ALA A 116 1.54 -17.00 2.84
N PHE A 117 2.57 -16.20 2.59
CA PHE A 117 3.56 -16.44 1.56
C PHE A 117 4.99 -16.53 2.08
N ALA A 118 5.50 -15.51 2.79
CA ALA A 118 6.91 -15.45 3.20
C ALA A 118 7.29 -16.57 4.17
N SER A 119 6.38 -16.95 5.06
CA SER A 119 6.58 -18.04 6.03
C SER A 119 6.72 -19.41 5.37
N LYS A 120 6.25 -19.60 4.14
CA LYS A 120 6.19 -20.90 3.44
C LYS A 120 7.16 -21.02 2.27
N ASN A 121 7.58 -19.92 1.67
CA ASN A 121 8.38 -19.88 0.46
C ASN A 121 9.83 -19.42 0.71
N ASN A 122 10.66 -19.47 -0.34
CA ASN A 122 12.04 -19.02 -0.29
C ASN A 122 12.12 -17.49 -0.31
N ALA A 123 13.24 -16.94 0.21
CA ALA A 123 13.45 -15.49 0.31
C ALA A 123 13.36 -14.76 -1.05
N PHE A 124 13.85 -15.39 -2.12
CA PHE A 124 13.82 -14.81 -3.46
C PHE A 124 12.38 -14.70 -4.02
N ASP A 125 11.59 -15.76 -3.88
CA ASP A 125 10.20 -15.77 -4.34
C ASP A 125 9.34 -14.83 -3.48
N SER A 126 9.65 -14.73 -2.18
CA SER A 126 9.00 -13.81 -1.26
C SER A 126 9.30 -12.34 -1.56
N ALA A 127 10.50 -12.03 -2.05
CA ALA A 127 10.86 -10.70 -2.53
C ALA A 127 10.09 -10.33 -3.81
N LEU A 128 10.01 -11.24 -4.77
CA LEU A 128 9.26 -11.03 -6.01
C LEU A 128 7.75 -10.87 -5.77
N ASP A 129 7.20 -11.65 -4.85
CA ASP A 129 5.81 -11.49 -4.42
C ASP A 129 5.57 -10.14 -3.76
N GLY A 130 6.46 -9.72 -2.85
CA GLY A 130 6.43 -8.40 -2.22
C GLY A 130 6.49 -7.25 -3.24
N LEU A 131 7.32 -7.40 -4.28
CA LEU A 131 7.39 -6.46 -5.41
C LEU A 131 6.06 -6.39 -6.17
N GLY A 132 5.49 -7.52 -6.55
CA GLY A 132 4.23 -7.58 -7.32
C GLY A 132 3.05 -6.97 -6.56
N ILE A 133 2.87 -7.36 -5.30
CA ILE A 133 1.81 -6.84 -4.42
C ILE A 133 2.05 -5.37 -4.07
N GLY A 134 3.30 -4.97 -3.79
CA GLY A 134 3.66 -3.58 -3.50
C GLY A 134 3.42 -2.65 -4.68
N LEU A 135 3.75 -3.06 -5.91
CA LEU A 135 3.42 -2.31 -7.13
C LEU A 135 1.91 -2.21 -7.33
N GLY A 136 1.17 -3.31 -7.15
CA GLY A 136 -0.29 -3.31 -7.24
C GLY A 136 -0.92 -2.34 -6.24
N PHE A 137 -0.41 -2.30 -5.02
CA PHE A 137 -0.86 -1.38 -3.97
C PHE A 137 -0.54 0.08 -4.28
N THR A 138 0.69 0.38 -4.69
CA THR A 138 1.13 1.73 -5.07
C THR A 138 0.28 2.28 -6.21
N LEU A 139 0.03 1.46 -7.23
CA LEU A 139 -0.80 1.83 -8.37
C LEU A 139 -2.24 2.12 -7.94
N SER A 140 -2.82 1.27 -7.10
CA SER A 140 -4.17 1.45 -6.57
C SER A 140 -4.30 2.74 -5.75
N LEU A 141 -3.35 3.01 -4.85
CA LEU A 141 -3.33 4.25 -4.05
C LEU A 141 -3.20 5.49 -4.92
N THR A 142 -2.35 5.45 -5.94
CA THR A 142 -2.15 6.57 -6.86
C THR A 142 -3.41 6.86 -7.66
N VAL A 143 -4.06 5.83 -8.19
CA VAL A 143 -5.33 5.98 -8.95
C VAL A 143 -6.43 6.56 -8.06
N ILE A 144 -6.62 6.00 -6.87
CA ILE A 144 -7.63 6.50 -5.92
C ILE A 144 -7.31 7.95 -5.51
N GLY A 145 -6.04 8.25 -5.20
CA GLY A 145 -5.58 9.58 -4.82
C GLY A 145 -5.80 10.60 -5.93
N THR A 146 -5.46 10.26 -7.18
CA THR A 146 -5.66 11.14 -8.33
C THR A 146 -7.14 11.46 -8.56
N ILE A 147 -8.02 10.46 -8.48
CA ILE A 147 -9.47 10.67 -8.65
C ILE A 147 -10.04 11.52 -7.51
N ARG A 148 -9.62 11.26 -6.27
CA ARG A 148 -10.08 12.04 -5.11
C ARG A 148 -9.56 13.46 -5.14
N GLU A 149 -8.32 13.70 -5.53
CA GLU A 149 -7.73 15.02 -5.67
C GLU A 149 -8.42 15.80 -6.79
N LEU A 150 -8.69 15.14 -7.93
CA LEU A 150 -9.42 15.74 -9.04
C LEU A 150 -10.86 16.14 -8.67
N LEU A 151 -11.59 15.26 -7.95
CA LEU A 151 -12.98 15.50 -7.57
C LEU A 151 -13.13 16.41 -6.34
N GLY A 152 -12.13 16.48 -5.48
CA GLY A 152 -12.20 17.20 -4.20
C GLY A 152 -11.59 18.60 -4.23
N SER A 153 -10.48 18.77 -4.96
CA SER A 153 -9.76 20.05 -5.04
C SER A 153 -9.57 20.59 -6.45
N GLY A 154 -9.97 19.82 -7.48
CA GLY A 154 -9.76 20.23 -8.88
C GLY A 154 -8.27 20.37 -9.24
N ALA A 155 -7.40 19.69 -8.49
CA ALA A 155 -5.97 19.67 -8.70
C ALA A 155 -5.50 18.27 -9.06
N VAL A 156 -4.37 18.15 -9.71
CA VAL A 156 -3.69 16.87 -9.98
C VAL A 156 -2.22 17.05 -9.65
N PHE A 157 -1.70 16.26 -8.69
CA PHE A 157 -0.33 16.35 -8.18
C PHE A 157 0.06 17.76 -7.65
N GLY A 158 -0.92 18.49 -7.10
CA GLY A 158 -0.70 19.82 -6.53
C GLY A 158 -0.87 20.99 -7.51
N ASP A 159 -1.01 20.71 -8.82
CA ASP A 159 -1.31 21.76 -9.80
C ASP A 159 -2.82 22.00 -9.91
N SER A 160 -3.26 23.21 -9.55
CA SER A 160 -4.67 23.60 -9.60
C SER A 160 -5.13 23.82 -11.05
N LEU A 161 -6.17 23.07 -11.50
CA LEU A 161 -6.80 23.26 -12.80
C LEU A 161 -7.81 24.43 -12.86
N GLY A 162 -7.85 25.29 -11.84
CA GLY A 162 -8.65 26.54 -11.87
C GLY A 162 -10.15 26.39 -11.60
N THR A 163 -10.64 25.22 -11.19
CA THR A 163 -12.08 24.98 -10.93
C THR A 163 -12.40 24.73 -9.45
N ALA A 164 -11.56 25.23 -8.55
CA ALA A 164 -11.62 24.91 -7.11
C ALA A 164 -12.87 25.40 -6.37
N ASP A 165 -13.61 26.40 -6.90
CA ASP A 165 -14.69 27.09 -6.17
C ASP A 165 -16.02 26.32 -6.08
N TYR A 166 -16.19 25.23 -6.84
CA TYR A 166 -17.45 24.46 -6.89
C TYR A 166 -17.32 22.98 -6.50
N MET A 167 -16.17 22.55 -6.00
CA MET A 167 -15.93 21.12 -5.72
C MET A 167 -16.49 20.71 -4.35
N PRO A 168 -17.26 19.60 -4.27
CA PRO A 168 -17.81 19.11 -3.00
C PRO A 168 -16.70 18.57 -2.10
N LEU A 169 -16.52 19.20 -0.95
CA LEU A 169 -15.54 18.84 0.09
C LEU A 169 -15.70 17.39 0.59
N VAL A 170 -16.85 16.78 0.33
CA VAL A 170 -17.16 15.38 0.70
C VAL A 170 -16.14 14.39 0.12
N PHE A 171 -15.58 14.65 -1.07
CA PHE A 171 -14.61 13.74 -1.69
C PHE A 171 -13.20 13.81 -1.07
N VAL A 172 -12.88 14.92 -0.41
CA VAL A 172 -11.62 15.01 0.39
C VAL A 172 -11.74 14.24 1.69
N LEU A 173 -12.94 14.21 2.27
CA LEU A 173 -13.24 13.50 3.52
C LEU A 173 -13.31 11.98 3.31
N ALA A 174 -13.22 11.23 4.40
CA ALA A 174 -13.24 9.76 4.41
C ALA A 174 -14.49 9.15 3.71
N PRO A 175 -15.73 9.68 3.87
CA PRO A 175 -16.90 9.15 3.18
C PRO A 175 -16.77 9.16 1.66
N GLY A 176 -16.19 10.21 1.08
CA GLY A 176 -15.91 10.28 -0.37
C GLY A 176 -14.88 9.24 -0.83
N GLY A 177 -13.91 8.92 0.03
CA GLY A 177 -12.96 7.83 -0.23
C GLY A 177 -13.63 6.48 -0.41
N PHE A 178 -14.63 6.15 0.41
CA PHE A 178 -15.41 4.93 0.28
C PHE A 178 -16.24 4.88 -1.02
N LEU A 179 -16.86 6.01 -1.41
CA LEU A 179 -17.63 6.09 -2.64
C LEU A 179 -16.75 5.87 -3.87
N VAL A 180 -15.61 6.55 -3.95
CA VAL A 180 -14.65 6.41 -5.05
C VAL A 180 -14.10 4.98 -5.09
N LEU A 181 -13.73 4.41 -3.94
CA LEU A 181 -13.23 3.05 -3.86
C LEU A 181 -14.28 2.03 -4.32
N GLY A 182 -15.54 2.14 -3.84
CA GLY A 182 -16.62 1.23 -4.24
C GLY A 182 -16.88 1.26 -5.75
N TYR A 183 -16.89 2.46 -6.35
CA TYR A 183 -17.03 2.61 -7.80
C TYR A 183 -15.86 1.97 -8.57
N LEU A 184 -14.62 2.24 -8.14
CA LEU A 184 -13.43 1.68 -8.76
C LEU A 184 -13.36 0.15 -8.63
N MET A 185 -13.80 -0.42 -7.52
CA MET A 185 -13.87 -1.88 -7.35
C MET A 185 -14.82 -2.51 -8.37
N VAL A 186 -15.98 -1.91 -8.63
CA VAL A 186 -16.93 -2.41 -9.63
C VAL A 186 -16.32 -2.34 -11.03
N VAL A 187 -15.69 -1.21 -11.38
CA VAL A 187 -15.03 -1.02 -12.68
C VAL A 187 -13.89 -2.03 -12.85
N PHE A 188 -13.03 -2.17 -11.84
CA PHE A 188 -11.88 -3.09 -11.88
C PHE A 188 -12.32 -4.55 -12.01
N ASN A 189 -13.31 -4.98 -11.23
CA ASN A 189 -13.86 -6.34 -11.32
C ASN A 189 -14.50 -6.63 -12.67
N LYS A 190 -15.16 -5.65 -13.29
CA LYS A 190 -15.74 -5.79 -14.62
C LYS A 190 -14.66 -5.93 -15.71
N LEU A 191 -13.53 -5.19 -15.56
CA LEU A 191 -12.39 -5.26 -16.48
C LEU A 191 -11.59 -6.56 -16.29
N ALA A 192 -11.38 -6.99 -15.05
CA ALA A 192 -10.63 -8.21 -14.72
C ALA A 192 -11.38 -9.50 -15.07
N LYS A 193 -12.70 -9.43 -15.20
CA LYS A 193 -13.57 -10.59 -15.56
C LYS A 193 -13.69 -10.84 -17.08
N LYS A 194 -13.15 -9.94 -17.89
CA LYS A 194 -13.12 -10.02 -19.34
C LYS A 194 -11.77 -10.55 -19.83
#